data_e0e153e0ae271581d5a51a46ff072437
#
_entry.id   e0e153e0ae271581d5a51a46ff072437
#
_cell.length_a   1.000
_cell.length_b   1.000
_cell.length_c   1.000
_cell.angle_alpha   90.00
_cell.angle_beta   90.00
_cell.angle_gamma   90.00
#
_symmetry.space_group_name_H-M   'P 1'
#
loop_
_entity.id
_entity.type
_entity.pdbx_description
1 polymer ?
#
loop_
_entity_poly.entity_id
_entity_poly.type
_entity_poly.pdbx_seq_one_letter_code
_entity_poly.pdbx_strand_id
1 'polypeptide(L)'
;MNRFVPLAAFLCLTGGVVACSDRDDDVVQAPAPGAAPVALPDQQADAAASNAALAFNMTRDQLEDADLYSRANVDLGDVETLVLDASGALTHLVVELEGPGDMKVRVPVADVSPIDRNGDRDLVTDLTPGQLQALPAWTPPAR
;
A
#
# COMPACT_ATOMS: atom_id res chain seq x y z
N MET A 1 0.17 -45.27 -46.86
CA MET A 1 -1.10 -45.17 -47.61
C MET A 1 -1.63 -43.78 -47.28
N ASN A 2 -1.34 -42.82 -48.15
CA ASN A 2 -2.19 -42.19 -49.17
C ASN A 2 -3.43 -41.54 -48.51
N ARG A 3 -3.78 -40.27 -48.67
CA ARG A 3 -3.85 -39.36 -49.84
C ARG A 3 -4.09 -37.92 -49.35
N PHE A 4 -3.38 -36.94 -49.80
CA PHE A 4 -3.74 -35.92 -50.82
C PHE A 4 -4.97 -35.02 -50.56
N VAL A 5 -4.64 -33.74 -50.29
CA VAL A 5 -4.98 -32.37 -50.77
C VAL A 5 -6.24 -32.27 -51.70
N PRO A 6 -7.04 -31.13 -51.76
CA PRO A 6 -6.54 -29.81 -52.11
C PRO A 6 -7.24 -28.59 -51.41
N LEU A 7 -6.51 -27.53 -51.29
CA LEU A 7 -6.65 -26.15 -51.79
C LEU A 7 -8.07 -25.65 -52.14
N ALA A 8 -8.54 -24.65 -51.45
CA ALA A 8 -9.45 -23.64 -52.01
C ALA A 8 -9.19 -22.30 -51.30
N ALA A 9 -8.72 -21.35 -52.06
CA ALA A 9 -8.61 -19.95 -51.72
C ALA A 9 -10.01 -19.33 -51.67
N PHE A 10 -10.30 -18.55 -50.63
CA PHE A 10 -11.35 -17.56 -50.67
C PHE A 10 -10.88 -16.25 -50.10
N LEU A 11 -10.69 -15.33 -51.03
CA LEU A 11 -10.42 -13.93 -50.81
C LEU A 11 -11.75 -13.25 -50.49
N CYS A 12 -11.92 -12.69 -49.30
CA CYS A 12 -12.93 -11.68 -49.02
C CYS A 12 -12.33 -10.54 -48.25
N LEU A 13 -12.12 -9.45 -48.99
CA LEU A 13 -11.99 -8.10 -48.48
C LEU A 13 -13.33 -7.68 -47.90
N THR A 14 -13.39 -7.27 -46.64
CA THR A 14 -14.29 -6.21 -46.17
C THR A 14 -13.75 -5.69 -44.85
N GLY A 15 -13.31 -4.45 -44.84
CA GLY A 15 -14.00 -3.41 -44.08
C GLY A 15 -13.49 -3.26 -42.66
N GLY A 16 -12.60 -2.31 -42.50
CA GLY A 16 -12.08 -1.84 -41.23
C GLY A 16 -13.15 -1.42 -40.24
N VAL A 17 -12.92 -1.80 -38.99
CA VAL A 17 -13.31 -0.98 -37.84
C VAL A 17 -12.02 -0.80 -37.07
N VAL A 18 -11.39 0.32 -37.28
CA VAL A 18 -10.37 0.85 -36.39
C VAL A 18 -11.12 1.26 -35.11
N ALA A 19 -11.18 0.37 -34.15
CA ALA A 19 -11.42 0.78 -32.78
C ALA A 19 -10.17 1.51 -32.35
N CYS A 20 -10.20 2.83 -32.38
CA CYS A 20 -9.30 3.67 -31.61
C CYS A 20 -9.56 3.33 -30.15
N SER A 21 -8.76 2.43 -29.60
CA SER A 21 -8.49 2.42 -28.18
C SER A 21 -7.53 3.59 -27.98
N ASP A 22 -8.06 4.72 -27.57
CA ASP A 22 -7.28 5.74 -26.90
C ASP A 22 -6.72 5.09 -25.62
N ARG A 23 -5.62 4.36 -25.77
CA ARG A 23 -4.66 4.28 -24.70
C ARG A 23 -3.96 5.61 -24.73
N ASP A 24 -4.31 6.46 -23.81
CA ASP A 24 -3.43 7.50 -23.36
C ASP A 24 -2.19 6.76 -22.80
N ASP A 25 -1.25 6.43 -23.69
CA ASP A 25 0.11 6.18 -23.29
C ASP A 25 0.58 7.54 -22.76
N ASP A 26 0.45 7.75 -21.46
CA ASP A 26 1.15 8.79 -20.72
C ASP A 26 2.65 8.53 -20.87
N VAL A 27 3.15 8.88 -22.06
CA VAL A 27 4.60 8.96 -22.30
C VAL A 27 5.06 10.17 -21.51
N VAL A 28 5.51 9.92 -20.28
CA VAL A 28 6.24 10.92 -19.49
C VAL A 28 7.49 11.26 -20.29
N GLN A 29 7.38 12.26 -21.17
CA GLN A 29 8.54 12.79 -21.86
C GLN A 29 9.46 13.41 -20.81
N ALA A 30 10.70 12.94 -20.77
CA ALA A 30 11.72 13.56 -19.96
C ALA A 30 11.78 15.07 -20.32
N PRO A 31 11.71 15.98 -19.34
CA PRO A 31 11.74 17.41 -19.60
C PRO A 31 13.01 17.79 -20.35
N ALA A 32 12.89 18.65 -21.33
CA ALA A 32 14.01 19.17 -22.09
C ALA A 32 15.00 19.87 -21.14
N PRO A 33 16.32 19.81 -21.42
CA PRO A 33 17.31 20.50 -20.60
C PRO A 33 16.97 21.99 -20.46
N GLY A 34 16.72 22.44 -19.23
CA GLY A 34 16.34 23.81 -18.92
C GLY A 34 14.84 24.07 -18.77
N ALA A 35 13.98 23.06 -18.90
CA ALA A 35 12.56 23.20 -18.55
C ALA A 35 12.39 23.43 -17.04
N ALA A 36 11.52 24.39 -16.69
CA ALA A 36 11.16 24.58 -15.29
C ALA A 36 10.46 23.31 -14.76
N PRO A 37 10.65 22.97 -13.47
CA PRO A 37 9.95 21.86 -12.87
C PRO A 37 8.43 22.02 -13.02
N VAL A 38 7.77 21.06 -13.65
CA VAL A 38 6.31 21.01 -13.70
C VAL A 38 5.85 20.46 -12.36
N ALA A 39 5.03 21.22 -11.63
CA ALA A 39 4.40 20.72 -10.42
C ALA A 39 3.49 19.54 -10.79
N LEU A 40 3.70 18.41 -10.12
CA LEU A 40 2.79 17.27 -10.25
C LEU A 40 1.40 17.68 -9.74
N PRO A 41 0.31 17.25 -10.38
CA PRO A 41 -1.02 17.39 -9.81
C PRO A 41 -1.05 16.80 -8.39
N ASP A 42 -1.78 17.44 -7.48
CA ASP A 42 -1.86 17.05 -6.07
C ASP A 42 -2.16 15.54 -5.89
N GLN A 43 -3.02 14.97 -6.74
CA GLN A 43 -3.35 13.55 -6.74
C GLN A 43 -2.16 12.64 -7.07
N GLN A 44 -1.26 13.05 -7.96
CA GLN A 44 -0.03 12.28 -8.26
C GLN A 44 1.01 12.43 -7.14
N ALA A 45 1.06 13.59 -6.50
CA ALA A 45 1.91 13.81 -5.35
C ALA A 45 1.46 12.97 -4.14
N ASP A 46 0.15 12.90 -3.90
CA ASP A 46 -0.45 12.08 -2.84
C ASP A 46 -0.23 10.59 -3.10
N ALA A 47 -0.44 10.13 -4.35
CA ALA A 47 -0.18 8.74 -4.72
C ALA A 47 1.31 8.37 -4.60
N ALA A 48 2.21 9.28 -4.97
CA ALA A 48 3.65 9.07 -4.82
C ALA A 48 4.06 9.02 -3.34
N ALA A 49 3.45 9.86 -2.49
CA ALA A 49 3.68 9.85 -1.05
C ALA A 49 3.16 8.57 -0.39
N SER A 50 1.98 8.08 -0.82
CA SER A 50 1.40 6.83 -0.32
C SER A 50 2.24 5.61 -0.70
N ASN A 51 2.88 5.64 -1.87
CA ASN A 51 3.73 4.54 -2.35
C ASN A 51 5.19 4.62 -1.84
N ALA A 52 5.59 5.70 -1.19
CA ALA A 52 6.92 5.79 -0.60
C ALA A 52 7.01 4.90 0.65
N ALA A 53 8.09 4.13 0.77
CA ALA A 53 8.34 3.34 1.96
C ALA A 53 8.60 4.26 3.17
N LEU A 54 7.81 4.09 4.23
CA LEU A 54 7.90 4.87 5.46
C LEU A 54 8.77 4.19 6.51
N ALA A 55 8.49 2.92 6.80
CA ALA A 55 9.22 2.12 7.77
C ALA A 55 9.23 0.66 7.32
N PHE A 56 10.19 -0.13 7.77
CA PHE A 56 10.30 -1.57 7.49
C PHE A 56 10.23 -1.94 5.99
N ASN A 57 10.54 -0.99 5.10
CA ASN A 57 10.34 -1.11 3.66
C ASN A 57 8.87 -1.36 3.28
N MET A 58 7.95 -0.85 4.07
CA MET A 58 6.50 -0.86 3.84
C MET A 58 6.01 0.55 3.49
N THR A 59 5.05 0.62 2.58
CA THR A 59 4.35 1.86 2.25
C THR A 59 3.34 2.23 3.34
N ARG A 60 2.76 3.43 3.24
CA ARG A 60 1.67 3.85 4.13
C ARG A 60 0.53 2.83 4.12
N ASP A 61 0.03 2.48 2.94
CA ASP A 61 -1.11 1.59 2.78
C ASP A 61 -0.82 0.20 3.37
N GLN A 62 0.39 -0.33 3.12
CA GLN A 62 0.82 -1.61 3.70
C GLN A 62 0.94 -1.58 5.23
N LEU A 63 1.27 -0.43 5.81
CA LEU A 63 1.34 -0.28 7.27
C LEU A 63 -0.06 -0.11 7.88
N GLU A 64 -0.97 0.55 7.19
CA GLU A 64 -2.36 0.76 7.63
C GLU A 64 -3.23 -0.50 7.43
N ASP A 65 -2.83 -1.41 6.53
CA ASP A 65 -3.47 -2.71 6.32
C ASP A 65 -2.83 -3.85 7.15
N ALA A 66 -1.81 -3.55 7.96
CA ALA A 66 -1.06 -4.56 8.70
C ALA A 66 -1.71 -4.89 10.04
N ASP A 67 -1.70 -6.17 10.39
CA ASP A 67 -2.09 -6.65 11.71
C ASP A 67 -0.89 -6.65 12.67
N LEU A 68 -1.15 -6.47 13.96
CA LEU A 68 -0.16 -6.55 15.01
C LEU A 68 -0.27 -7.87 15.77
N TYR A 69 0.79 -8.64 15.74
CA TYR A 69 0.88 -9.93 16.43
C TYR A 69 1.85 -9.91 17.60
N SER A 70 1.61 -10.78 18.57
CA SER A 70 2.64 -11.13 19.57
C SER A 70 3.65 -12.11 18.98
N ARG A 71 4.82 -12.26 19.65
CA ARG A 71 5.77 -13.32 19.26
C ARG A 71 5.21 -14.74 19.42
N ALA A 72 4.16 -14.92 20.19
CA ALA A 72 3.44 -16.18 20.30
C ALA A 72 2.42 -16.40 19.17
N ASN A 73 2.43 -15.53 18.15
CA ASN A 73 1.52 -15.57 17.01
C ASN A 73 0.04 -15.38 17.41
N VAL A 74 -0.19 -14.60 18.45
CA VAL A 74 -1.53 -14.19 18.86
C VAL A 74 -1.80 -12.81 18.27
N ASP A 75 -2.95 -12.66 17.66
CA ASP A 75 -3.46 -11.40 17.17
C ASP A 75 -3.70 -10.43 18.33
N LEU A 76 -3.22 -9.20 18.20
CA LEU A 76 -3.30 -8.16 19.23
C LEU A 76 -4.13 -6.97 18.76
N GLY A 77 -4.38 -6.86 17.44
CA GLY A 77 -5.16 -5.78 16.83
C GLY A 77 -4.61 -5.30 15.50
N ASP A 78 -5.30 -4.34 14.92
CA ASP A 78 -5.08 -3.82 13.57
C ASP A 78 -4.48 -2.41 13.60
N VAL A 79 -3.64 -2.08 12.63
CA VAL A 79 -3.10 -0.72 12.47
C VAL A 79 -4.13 0.15 11.77
N GLU A 80 -4.65 1.13 12.48
CA GLU A 80 -5.70 2.06 12.00
C GLU A 80 -5.16 3.32 11.32
N THR A 81 -4.03 3.84 11.81
CA THR A 81 -3.42 5.05 11.25
C THR A 81 -2.00 5.24 11.75
N LEU A 82 -1.28 6.12 11.06
CA LEU A 82 0.13 6.38 11.31
C LEU A 82 0.34 7.76 11.92
N VAL A 83 1.25 7.86 12.88
CA VAL A 83 1.67 9.13 13.47
C VAL A 83 3.06 9.48 12.96
N LEU A 84 3.13 10.53 12.16
CA LEU A 84 4.38 11.06 11.61
C LEU A 84 4.82 12.29 12.39
N ASP A 85 6.11 12.54 12.43
CA ASP A 85 6.66 13.79 12.93
C ASP A 85 6.63 14.90 11.85
N ALA A 86 7.11 16.08 12.21
CA ALA A 86 7.16 17.24 11.32
C ALA A 86 8.09 17.04 10.09
N SER A 87 8.97 16.05 10.13
CA SER A 87 9.84 15.67 9.01
C SER A 87 9.21 14.61 8.09
N GLY A 88 8.05 14.07 8.47
CA GLY A 88 7.38 12.97 7.78
C GLY A 88 7.88 11.58 8.18
N ALA A 89 8.70 11.48 9.21
CA ALA A 89 9.15 10.17 9.71
C ALA A 89 8.10 9.54 10.60
N LEU A 90 7.88 8.23 10.44
CA LEU A 90 6.96 7.44 11.26
C LEU A 90 7.49 7.32 12.69
N THR A 91 6.69 7.73 13.66
CA THR A 91 7.04 7.68 15.09
C THR A 91 6.21 6.66 15.86
N HIS A 92 4.93 6.58 15.58
CA HIS A 92 4.00 5.64 16.22
C HIS A 92 2.99 5.09 15.23
N LEU A 93 2.49 3.92 15.56
CA LEU A 93 1.31 3.31 14.95
C LEU A 93 0.13 3.51 15.90
N VAL A 94 -1.03 3.82 15.37
CA VAL A 94 -2.28 3.73 16.13
C VAL A 94 -2.85 2.36 15.86
N VAL A 95 -2.94 1.55 16.90
CA VAL A 95 -3.46 0.19 16.81
C VAL A 95 -4.78 0.12 17.55
N GLU A 96 -5.81 -0.40 16.89
CA GLU A 96 -7.06 -0.81 17.52
C GLU A 96 -6.84 -2.20 18.10
N LEU A 97 -6.88 -2.30 19.41
CA LEU A 97 -6.60 -3.55 20.12
C LEU A 97 -7.77 -4.52 20.02
N GLU A 98 -7.45 -5.79 19.77
CA GLU A 98 -8.44 -6.86 19.91
C GLU A 98 -9.03 -6.91 21.32
N GLY A 99 -10.37 -6.93 21.40
CA GLY A 99 -11.07 -7.03 22.66
C GLY A 99 -12.28 -6.11 22.78
N PRO A 100 -12.96 -6.10 23.94
CA PRO A 100 -14.14 -5.26 24.13
C PRO A 100 -13.75 -3.78 24.24
N GLY A 101 -14.37 -2.94 23.42
CA GLY A 101 -14.34 -1.48 23.57
C GLY A 101 -13.50 -0.72 22.56
N ASP A 102 -13.07 -1.34 21.44
CA ASP A 102 -12.38 -0.70 20.31
C ASP A 102 -11.29 0.29 20.77
N MET A 103 -10.47 -0.16 21.72
CA MET A 103 -9.43 0.67 22.34
C MET A 103 -8.30 0.93 21.35
N LYS A 104 -8.09 2.20 21.01
CA LYS A 104 -6.97 2.61 20.16
C LYS A 104 -5.83 3.16 20.99
N VAL A 105 -4.64 2.63 20.78
CA VAL A 105 -3.42 3.03 21.48
C VAL A 105 -2.31 3.45 20.54
N ARG A 106 -1.38 4.27 21.01
CA ARG A 106 -0.19 4.65 20.25
C ARG A 106 0.97 3.74 20.60
N VAL A 107 1.36 2.90 19.67
CA VAL A 107 2.49 1.99 19.79
C VAL A 107 3.70 2.62 19.12
N PRO A 108 4.83 2.82 19.84
CA PRO A 108 6.06 3.33 19.23
C PRO A 108 6.56 2.41 18.11
N VAL A 109 7.00 2.98 16.99
CA VAL A 109 7.54 2.20 15.88
C VAL A 109 8.78 1.37 16.28
N ALA A 110 9.49 1.79 17.32
CA ALA A 110 10.65 1.08 17.85
C ALA A 110 10.30 -0.24 18.57
N ASP A 111 9.04 -0.40 18.99
CA ASP A 111 8.55 -1.58 19.73
C ASP A 111 7.92 -2.64 18.81
N VAL A 112 7.96 -2.42 17.50
CA VAL A 112 7.44 -3.35 16.50
C VAL A 112 8.49 -3.73 15.46
N SER A 113 8.29 -4.85 14.81
CA SER A 113 9.14 -5.35 13.73
C SER A 113 8.29 -5.99 12.64
N PRO A 114 8.69 -5.93 11.36
CA PRO A 114 7.94 -6.56 10.29
C PRO A 114 8.05 -8.09 10.35
N ILE A 115 6.99 -8.76 9.94
CA ILE A 115 6.93 -10.21 9.77
C ILE A 115 6.15 -10.53 8.49
N ASP A 116 6.63 -11.51 7.72
CA ASP A 116 5.90 -12.00 6.55
C ASP A 116 5.02 -13.19 6.96
N ARG A 117 3.71 -13.11 6.69
CA ARG A 117 2.73 -14.15 7.01
C ARG A 117 1.81 -14.40 5.82
N ASN A 118 1.73 -15.64 5.40
CA ASN A 118 0.83 -16.10 4.34
C ASN A 118 0.90 -15.32 3.01
N GLY A 119 1.93 -14.50 2.82
CA GLY A 119 2.09 -13.63 1.66
C GLY A 119 1.83 -12.15 1.95
N ASP A 120 1.29 -11.84 3.13
CA ASP A 120 1.09 -10.48 3.62
C ASP A 120 2.24 -10.09 4.55
N ARG A 121 2.43 -8.80 4.71
CA ARG A 121 3.44 -8.23 5.58
C ARG A 121 2.79 -7.58 6.79
N ASP A 122 2.92 -8.25 7.93
CA ASP A 122 2.36 -7.83 9.21
C ASP A 122 3.44 -7.31 10.15
N LEU A 123 3.04 -6.98 11.36
CA LEU A 123 3.91 -6.48 12.42
C LEU A 123 3.89 -7.43 13.62
N VAL A 124 5.01 -7.50 14.32
CA VAL A 124 5.14 -8.27 15.57
C VAL A 124 5.72 -7.39 16.66
N THR A 125 5.25 -7.57 17.90
CA THR A 125 5.76 -6.86 19.08
C THR A 125 6.11 -7.82 20.22
N ASP A 126 7.02 -7.37 21.10
CA ASP A 126 7.33 -8.02 22.37
C ASP A 126 6.39 -7.58 23.51
N LEU A 127 5.57 -6.54 23.26
CA LEU A 127 4.64 -6.04 24.26
C LEU A 127 3.52 -7.05 24.52
N THR A 128 3.21 -7.24 25.79
CA THR A 128 2.06 -8.05 26.20
C THR A 128 0.75 -7.27 26.02
N PRO A 129 -0.40 -7.95 25.92
CA PRO A 129 -1.71 -7.26 25.85
C PRO A 129 -1.91 -6.24 26.98
N GLY A 130 -1.48 -6.56 28.19
CA GLY A 130 -1.58 -5.62 29.33
C GLY A 130 -0.68 -4.41 29.20
N GLN A 131 0.49 -4.55 28.58
CA GLN A 131 1.40 -3.44 28.30
C GLN A 131 0.84 -2.55 27.17
N LEU A 132 0.25 -3.15 26.13
CA LEU A 132 -0.43 -2.40 25.08
C LEU A 132 -1.60 -1.57 25.63
N GLN A 133 -2.43 -2.17 26.48
CA GLN A 133 -3.53 -1.46 27.14
C GLN A 133 -3.07 -0.33 28.08
N ALA A 134 -1.84 -0.38 28.58
CA ALA A 134 -1.26 0.66 29.41
C ALA A 134 -0.62 1.81 28.60
N LEU A 135 -0.50 1.67 27.27
CA LEU A 135 -0.02 2.73 26.41
C LEU A 135 -1.02 3.90 26.35
N PRO A 136 -0.54 5.11 25.98
CA PRO A 136 -1.42 6.26 25.84
C PRO A 136 -2.55 5.98 24.84
N ALA A 137 -3.78 6.11 25.29
CA ALA A 137 -4.93 6.02 24.41
C ALA A 137 -4.86 7.09 23.31
N TRP A 138 -5.21 6.69 22.11
CA TRP A 138 -5.26 7.62 21.00
C TRP A 138 -6.67 8.20 20.85
N THR A 139 -6.72 9.50 20.64
CA THR A 139 -7.96 10.21 20.31
C THR A 139 -7.71 11.00 19.02
N PRO A 140 -8.59 10.91 18.04
CA PRO A 140 -8.47 11.68 16.81
C PRO A 140 -8.36 13.18 17.13
N PRO A 141 -7.51 13.93 16.39
CA PRO A 141 -7.47 15.38 16.54
C PRO A 141 -8.85 15.96 16.23
N ALA A 142 -9.30 16.91 17.06
CA ALA A 142 -10.56 17.62 16.82
C ALA A 142 -10.47 18.35 15.46
N ARG A 143 -11.49 18.17 14.62
CA ARG A 143 -11.64 18.85 13.33
C ARG A 143 -12.07 20.29 13.52
#